data_9f45ea02e88a4246da118dd5a86eadc1
#
_entry.id   9f45ea02e88a4246da118dd5a86eadc1
#
_cell.length_a   1.000
_cell.length_b   1.000
_cell.length_c   1.000
_cell.angle_alpha   90.00
_cell.angle_beta   90.00
_cell.angle_gamma   90.00
#
_symmetry.space_group_name_H-M   'P 1'
#
loop_
_entity.id
_entity.type
_entity.pdbx_description
1 polymer ?
#
loop_
_entity_poly.entity_id
_entity_poly.type
_entity_poly.pdbx_seq_one_letter_code
_entity_poly.pdbx_strand_id
1 'polypeptide(L)'
;MSSPYDQEIEDLLALYRKQRTEAVETRRRINEVTGTATAPRQTVKATVNAQGEVTAIEFPTGAYHRMAPKELSEALLSTIRQARANALEAVAEVGSHGLPAGVRLTDLIEGKVDATELLAEEPAMPDEVREYIAEGRPDVRPGC
;
A
#
# COMPACT_ATOMS: atom_id res chain seq x y z
N MET A 1 -29.78 -25.89 -22.02
CA MET A 1 -29.41 -24.80 -22.91
C MET A 1 -29.04 -23.58 -22.06
N SER A 2 -27.78 -23.16 -22.07
CA SER A 2 -27.39 -21.98 -21.32
C SER A 2 -27.84 -20.72 -22.03
N SER A 3 -28.39 -19.74 -21.28
CA SER A 3 -28.77 -18.47 -21.84
C SER A 3 -27.50 -17.60 -22.10
N PRO A 4 -27.58 -16.59 -22.97
CA PRO A 4 -26.48 -15.65 -23.16
C PRO A 4 -26.02 -14.98 -21.86
N TYR A 5 -26.94 -14.82 -20.93
CA TYR A 5 -26.62 -14.22 -19.61
C TYR A 5 -25.79 -15.14 -18.75
N ASP A 6 -25.95 -16.46 -18.86
CA ASP A 6 -25.17 -17.43 -18.09
C ASP A 6 -23.68 -17.32 -18.45
N GLN A 7 -23.40 -17.13 -19.74
CA GLN A 7 -22.01 -16.96 -20.20
C GLN A 7 -21.40 -15.66 -19.68
N GLU A 8 -22.17 -14.58 -19.71
CA GLU A 8 -21.72 -13.29 -19.19
C GLU A 8 -21.45 -13.37 -17.68
N ILE A 9 -22.28 -14.07 -16.94
CA ILE A 9 -22.11 -14.25 -15.51
C ILE A 9 -20.86 -15.08 -15.22
N GLU A 10 -20.65 -16.16 -15.98
CA GLU A 10 -19.44 -16.98 -15.85
C GLU A 10 -18.18 -16.19 -16.14
N ASP A 11 -18.19 -15.36 -17.19
CA ASP A 11 -17.06 -14.53 -17.57
C ASP A 11 -16.76 -13.49 -16.50
N LEU A 12 -17.78 -12.87 -15.92
CA LEU A 12 -17.63 -11.90 -14.84
C LEU A 12 -17.07 -12.55 -13.57
N LEU A 13 -17.56 -13.76 -13.25
CA LEU A 13 -17.08 -14.50 -12.08
C LEU A 13 -15.63 -14.92 -12.27
N ALA A 14 -15.25 -15.34 -13.47
CA ALA A 14 -13.87 -15.70 -13.77
C ALA A 14 -12.93 -14.49 -13.64
N LEU A 15 -13.36 -13.34 -14.16
CA LEU A 15 -12.61 -12.08 -14.03
C LEU A 15 -12.47 -11.66 -12.57
N TYR A 16 -13.55 -11.75 -11.80
CA TYR A 16 -13.55 -11.42 -10.37
C TYR A 16 -12.58 -12.31 -9.60
N ARG A 17 -12.61 -13.61 -9.85
CA ARG A 17 -11.69 -14.56 -9.19
C ARG A 17 -10.25 -14.26 -9.54
N LYS A 18 -9.97 -13.93 -10.80
CA LYS A 18 -8.63 -13.56 -11.26
C LYS A 18 -8.14 -12.31 -10.53
N GLN A 19 -8.96 -11.26 -10.49
CA GLN A 19 -8.63 -10.02 -9.80
C GLN A 19 -8.38 -10.24 -8.31
N ARG A 20 -9.20 -11.09 -7.68
CA ARG A 20 -9.03 -11.42 -6.27
C ARG A 20 -7.73 -12.17 -6.02
N THR A 21 -7.39 -13.13 -6.87
CA THR A 21 -6.14 -13.88 -6.79
C THR A 21 -4.93 -12.96 -6.94
N GLU A 22 -4.98 -12.04 -7.91
CA GLU A 22 -3.92 -11.07 -8.14
C GLU A 22 -3.76 -10.13 -6.94
N ALA A 23 -4.87 -9.68 -6.35
CA ALA A 23 -4.84 -8.82 -5.17
C ALA A 23 -4.23 -9.52 -3.95
N VAL A 24 -4.58 -10.79 -3.73
CA VAL A 24 -4.02 -11.60 -2.65
C VAL A 24 -2.52 -11.80 -2.86
N GLU A 25 -2.11 -12.11 -4.09
CA GLU A 25 -0.70 -12.30 -4.42
C GLU A 25 0.11 -11.01 -4.23
N THR A 26 -0.41 -9.88 -4.68
CA THR A 26 0.22 -8.57 -4.50
C THR A 26 0.37 -8.26 -3.01
N ARG A 27 -0.66 -8.51 -2.22
CA ARG A 27 -0.63 -8.29 -0.78
C ARG A 27 0.43 -9.16 -0.11
N ARG A 28 0.53 -10.42 -0.53
CA ARG A 28 1.55 -11.34 -0.03
C ARG A 28 2.95 -10.82 -0.32
N ARG A 29 3.19 -10.35 -1.55
CA ARG A 29 4.48 -9.79 -1.95
C ARG A 29 4.83 -8.55 -1.14
N ILE A 30 3.85 -7.68 -0.90
CA ILE A 30 4.05 -6.50 -0.07
C ILE A 30 4.45 -6.91 1.35
N ASN A 31 3.77 -7.89 1.93
CA ASN A 31 4.07 -8.35 3.29
C ASN A 31 5.44 -9.00 3.44
N GLU A 32 6.03 -9.48 2.36
CA GLU A 32 7.37 -10.07 2.35
C GLU A 32 8.49 -9.03 2.17
N VAL A 33 8.13 -7.79 1.85
CA VAL A 33 9.11 -6.74 1.61
C VAL A 33 9.85 -6.38 2.89
N THR A 34 11.16 -6.22 2.77
CA THR A 34 12.00 -5.69 3.84
C THR A 34 12.87 -4.58 3.27
N GLY A 35 13.25 -3.65 4.11
CA GLY A 35 14.22 -2.62 3.80
C GLY A 35 15.38 -2.70 4.77
N THR A 36 16.57 -2.55 4.27
CA THR A 36 17.79 -2.54 5.09
C THR A 36 18.59 -1.29 4.84
N ALA A 37 19.32 -0.85 5.84
CA ALA A 37 20.28 0.24 5.70
C ALA A 37 21.44 -0.01 6.64
N THR A 38 22.62 0.48 6.24
CA THR A 38 23.85 0.36 7.00
C THR A 38 24.45 1.73 7.18
N ALA A 39 24.83 2.05 8.42
CA ALA A 39 25.49 3.32 8.73
C ALA A 39 26.91 3.34 8.16
N PRO A 40 27.48 4.54 7.98
CA PRO A 40 28.89 4.65 7.54
C PRO A 40 29.83 3.82 8.44
N ARG A 41 30.83 3.24 7.81
CA ARG A 41 31.83 2.35 8.47
C ARG A 41 31.22 1.09 9.04
N GLN A 42 30.00 0.73 8.60
CA GLN A 42 29.29 -0.47 9.06
C GLN A 42 29.12 -0.51 10.59
N THR A 43 28.85 0.63 11.20
CA THR A 43 28.67 0.73 12.64
C THR A 43 27.34 0.12 13.10
N VAL A 44 26.29 0.31 12.31
CA VAL A 44 24.94 -0.19 12.62
C VAL A 44 24.29 -0.65 11.33
N LYS A 45 23.54 -1.73 11.37
CA LYS A 45 22.67 -2.19 10.30
C LYS A 45 21.26 -2.39 10.85
N ALA A 46 20.28 -1.82 10.21
CA ALA A 46 18.87 -1.94 10.59
C ALA A 46 18.07 -2.63 9.48
N THR A 47 17.11 -3.45 9.87
CA THR A 47 16.15 -4.08 8.97
C THR A 47 14.75 -3.70 9.41
N VAL A 48 13.92 -3.32 8.46
CA VAL A 48 12.54 -2.86 8.67
C VAL A 48 11.63 -3.69 7.78
N ASN A 49 10.47 -4.06 8.28
CA ASN A 49 9.48 -4.81 7.51
C ASN A 49 8.57 -3.88 6.71
N ALA A 50 7.64 -4.47 5.95
CA ALA A 50 6.69 -3.72 5.11
C ALA A 50 5.80 -2.76 5.91
N GLN A 51 5.55 -3.04 7.17
CA GLN A 51 4.73 -2.23 8.06
C GLN A 51 5.52 -1.08 8.72
N GLY A 52 6.81 -0.97 8.44
CA GLY A 52 7.66 0.06 9.00
C GLY A 52 8.23 -0.27 10.38
N GLU A 53 8.07 -1.51 10.83
CA GLU A 53 8.61 -1.94 12.11
C GLU A 53 10.06 -2.39 11.98
N VAL A 54 10.88 -2.03 12.95
CA VAL A 54 12.25 -2.51 13.02
C VAL A 54 12.24 -3.96 13.48
N THR A 55 12.75 -4.86 12.65
CA THR A 55 12.78 -6.29 12.95
C THR A 55 14.15 -6.77 13.41
N ALA A 56 15.22 -6.06 13.06
CA ALA A 56 16.57 -6.43 13.46
C ALA A 56 17.47 -5.20 13.50
N ILE A 57 18.36 -5.18 14.47
CA ILE A 57 19.45 -4.21 14.53
C ILE A 57 20.71 -5.03 14.77
N GLU A 58 21.71 -4.81 13.92
CA GLU A 58 22.98 -5.50 13.99
C GLU A 58 24.12 -4.50 14.09
N PHE A 59 25.20 -4.91 14.72
CA PHE A 59 26.44 -4.16 14.79
C PHE A 59 27.51 -4.96 14.07
N PRO A 60 27.66 -4.78 12.73
CA PRO A 60 28.54 -5.62 11.92
C PRO A 60 30.03 -5.54 12.33
N THR A 61 30.41 -4.43 12.95
CA THR A 61 31.78 -4.24 13.41
C THR A 61 31.76 -3.82 14.88
N GLY A 62 32.93 -3.84 15.52
CA GLY A 62 33.06 -3.35 16.90
C GLY A 62 33.19 -1.83 17.00
N ALA A 63 32.97 -1.10 15.93
CA ALA A 63 33.15 0.36 15.91
C ALA A 63 32.26 1.09 16.91
N TYR A 64 31.08 0.53 17.23
CA TYR A 64 30.16 1.13 18.20
C TYR A 64 30.76 1.31 19.59
N HIS A 65 31.75 0.48 19.95
CA HIS A 65 32.46 0.60 21.25
C HIS A 65 33.24 1.91 21.38
N ARG A 66 33.62 2.49 20.27
CA ARG A 66 34.39 3.74 20.21
C ARG A 66 33.51 4.96 20.04
N MET A 67 32.22 4.76 19.91
CA MET A 67 31.28 5.86 19.68
C MET A 67 30.73 6.38 21.01
N ALA A 68 30.59 7.71 21.10
CA ALA A 68 29.87 8.29 22.21
C ALA A 68 28.40 7.89 22.14
N PRO A 69 27.69 7.75 23.28
CA PRO A 69 26.28 7.39 23.26
C PRO A 69 25.42 8.25 22.36
N LYS A 70 25.70 9.54 22.28
CA LYS A 70 24.99 10.45 21.40
C LYS A 70 25.22 10.14 19.93
N GLU A 71 26.46 9.86 19.54
CA GLU A 71 26.80 9.48 18.17
C GLU A 71 26.11 8.16 17.77
N LEU A 72 26.13 7.18 18.66
CA LEU A 72 25.48 5.90 18.42
C LEU A 72 23.96 6.07 18.28
N SER A 73 23.36 6.89 19.13
CA SER A 73 21.94 7.19 19.06
C SER A 73 21.55 7.85 17.74
N GLU A 74 22.32 8.82 17.29
CA GLU A 74 22.10 9.49 16.00
C GLU A 74 22.29 8.54 14.83
N ALA A 75 23.31 7.70 14.88
CA ALA A 75 23.56 6.67 13.87
C ALA A 75 22.42 5.67 13.77
N LEU A 76 21.93 5.20 14.90
CA LEU A 76 20.77 4.30 14.96
C LEU A 76 19.54 4.93 14.34
N LEU A 77 19.22 6.15 14.76
CA LEU A 77 18.04 6.85 14.28
C LEU A 77 18.09 7.09 12.77
N SER A 78 19.23 7.56 12.27
CA SER A 78 19.43 7.80 10.84
C SER A 78 19.35 6.51 10.04
N THR A 79 19.94 5.43 10.55
CA THR A 79 19.94 4.12 9.87
C THR A 79 18.53 3.53 9.82
N ILE A 80 17.77 3.64 10.90
CA ILE A 80 16.38 3.19 10.95
C ILE A 80 15.52 3.97 9.95
N ARG A 81 15.68 5.28 9.89
CA ARG A 81 14.96 6.12 8.93
C ARG A 81 15.27 5.74 7.49
N GLN A 82 16.52 5.48 7.20
CA GLN A 82 16.92 5.05 5.86
C GLN A 82 16.36 3.66 5.52
N ALA A 83 16.40 2.73 6.48
CA ALA A 83 15.83 1.40 6.28
C ALA A 83 14.31 1.48 6.03
N ARG A 84 13.61 2.35 6.74
CA ARG A 84 12.18 2.59 6.51
C ARG A 84 11.91 3.15 5.12
N ALA A 85 12.72 4.11 4.69
CA ALA A 85 12.59 4.68 3.35
C ALA A 85 12.80 3.61 2.28
N ASN A 86 13.78 2.75 2.47
CA ASN A 86 14.07 1.65 1.55
C ASN A 86 12.93 0.63 1.50
N ALA A 87 12.36 0.29 2.65
CA ALA A 87 11.20 -0.62 2.73
C ALA A 87 9.97 -0.01 2.04
N LEU A 88 9.72 1.27 2.27
CA LEU A 88 8.60 2.00 1.68
C LEU A 88 8.72 2.05 0.15
N GLU A 89 9.91 2.29 -0.36
CA GLU A 89 10.17 2.28 -1.79
C GLU A 89 9.93 0.90 -2.40
N ALA A 90 10.38 -0.15 -1.74
CA ALA A 90 10.15 -1.53 -2.18
C ALA A 90 8.67 -1.90 -2.19
N VAL A 91 7.90 -1.47 -1.18
CA VAL A 91 6.44 -1.65 -1.13
C VAL A 91 5.78 -0.92 -2.29
N ALA A 92 6.23 0.30 -2.58
CA ALA A 92 5.69 1.10 -3.67
C ALA A 92 5.89 0.43 -5.03
N GLU A 93 7.04 -0.18 -5.25
CA GLU A 93 7.31 -0.91 -6.50
C GLU A 93 6.36 -2.08 -6.71
N VAL A 94 6.07 -2.83 -5.65
CA VAL A 94 5.16 -3.98 -5.73
C VAL A 94 3.71 -3.52 -5.90
N GLY A 95 3.31 -2.46 -5.20
CA GLY A 95 1.92 -2.00 -5.15
C GLY A 95 1.51 -0.99 -6.21
N SER A 96 2.44 -0.52 -7.04
CA SER A 96 2.18 0.61 -7.94
C SER A 96 1.26 0.30 -9.11
N HIS A 97 1.09 -0.97 -9.47
CA HIS A 97 0.31 -1.36 -10.64
C HIS A 97 -1.19 -1.08 -10.54
N GLY A 98 -1.71 -0.92 -9.34
CA GLY A 98 -3.13 -0.64 -9.12
C GLY A 98 -3.47 0.83 -8.92
N LEU A 99 -2.49 1.72 -8.97
CA LEU A 99 -2.69 3.14 -8.71
C LEU A 99 -2.93 3.93 -10.00
N PRO A 100 -3.71 5.03 -9.92
CA PRO A 100 -3.88 5.94 -11.05
C PRO A 100 -2.55 6.52 -11.52
N ALA A 101 -2.48 6.89 -12.80
CA ALA A 101 -1.29 7.50 -13.37
C ALA A 101 -0.92 8.77 -12.60
N GLY A 102 0.35 8.92 -12.31
CA GLY A 102 0.87 10.07 -11.58
C GLY A 102 0.79 10.00 -10.07
N VAL A 103 0.20 8.93 -9.52
CA VAL A 103 0.11 8.71 -8.08
C VAL A 103 1.06 7.58 -7.68
N ARG A 104 1.86 7.85 -6.66
CA ARG A 104 2.78 6.87 -6.10
C ARG A 104 2.25 6.39 -4.75
N LEU A 105 2.41 5.10 -4.48
CA LEU A 105 2.01 4.54 -3.19
C LEU A 105 2.73 5.22 -2.02
N THR A 106 4.00 5.59 -2.21
CA THR A 106 4.77 6.35 -1.23
C THR A 106 4.08 7.65 -0.86
N ASP A 107 3.52 8.36 -1.83
CA ASP A 107 2.85 9.64 -1.60
C ASP A 107 1.59 9.45 -0.76
N LEU A 108 0.86 8.37 -0.95
CA LEU A 108 -0.31 8.02 -0.13
C LEU A 108 0.10 7.71 1.32
N ILE A 109 1.14 6.91 1.51
CA ILE A 109 1.60 6.50 2.82
C ILE A 109 2.19 7.68 3.59
N GLU A 110 2.89 8.57 2.91
CA GLU A 110 3.46 9.77 3.50
C GLU A 110 2.44 10.89 3.72
N GLY A 111 1.21 10.71 3.24
CA GLY A 111 0.16 11.71 3.37
C GLY A 111 0.25 12.89 2.41
N LYS A 112 1.06 12.79 1.39
CA LYS A 112 1.19 13.83 0.36
C LYS A 112 -0.01 13.89 -0.57
N VAL A 113 -0.71 12.77 -0.72
CA VAL A 113 -1.93 12.66 -1.50
C VAL A 113 -3.00 12.06 -0.61
N ASP A 114 -4.14 12.70 -0.54
CA ASP A 114 -5.25 12.19 0.23
C ASP A 114 -5.90 11.04 -0.55
N ALA A 115 -6.11 9.90 0.12
CA ALA A 115 -6.76 8.75 -0.49
C ALA A 115 -8.17 9.07 -0.97
N THR A 116 -8.85 10.03 -0.36
CA THR A 116 -10.17 10.47 -0.79
C THR A 116 -10.15 11.18 -2.15
N GLU A 117 -9.02 11.75 -2.53
CA GLU A 117 -8.86 12.37 -3.85
C GLU A 117 -8.82 11.34 -4.97
N LEU A 118 -8.46 10.11 -4.66
CA LEU A 118 -8.40 9.01 -5.62
C LEU A 118 -9.75 8.36 -5.84
N LEU A 119 -10.66 8.53 -4.88
CA LEU A 119 -12.01 7.99 -4.94
C LEU A 119 -12.96 9.14 -5.26
N ALA A 120 -13.73 9.00 -6.32
CA ALA A 120 -14.79 9.95 -6.59
C ALA A 120 -15.78 9.93 -5.42
N GLU A 121 -16.32 11.08 -5.04
CA GLU A 121 -17.35 11.16 -4.01
C GLU A 121 -18.53 10.26 -4.35
N GLU A 122 -18.78 10.13 -5.65
CA GLU A 122 -19.79 9.24 -6.17
C GLU A 122 -19.11 8.23 -7.10
N PRO A 123 -19.49 6.95 -7.03
CA PRO A 123 -19.02 5.97 -8.01
C PRO A 123 -19.34 6.40 -9.43
N ALA A 124 -18.52 5.98 -10.39
CA ALA A 124 -18.84 6.20 -11.80
C ALA A 124 -20.15 5.48 -12.14
N MET A 125 -21.21 6.24 -12.31
CA MET A 125 -22.55 5.72 -12.59
C MET A 125 -23.12 6.38 -13.86
N PRO A 126 -23.97 5.66 -14.60
CA PRO A 126 -24.75 6.28 -15.66
C PRO A 126 -25.59 7.44 -15.12
N ASP A 127 -25.83 8.45 -15.93
CA ASP A 127 -26.58 9.63 -15.52
C ASP A 127 -27.99 9.27 -15.02
N GLU A 128 -28.61 8.28 -15.63
CA GLU A 128 -29.93 7.78 -15.22
C GLU A 128 -29.97 7.31 -13.77
N VAL A 129 -28.94 6.58 -13.35
CA VAL A 129 -28.81 6.08 -11.97
C VAL A 129 -28.54 7.23 -11.02
N ARG A 130 -27.71 8.18 -11.44
CA ARG A 130 -27.38 9.37 -10.66
C ARG A 130 -28.61 10.22 -10.40
N GLU A 131 -29.43 10.45 -11.43
CA GLU A 131 -30.69 11.18 -11.32
C GLU A 131 -31.67 10.47 -10.40
N TYR A 132 -31.77 9.15 -10.52
CA TYR A 132 -32.64 8.34 -9.68
C TYR A 132 -32.27 8.47 -8.20
N ILE A 133 -31.01 8.45 -7.88
CA ILE A 133 -30.52 8.62 -6.49
C ILE A 133 -30.80 10.04 -6.00
N ALA A 134 -30.57 11.05 -6.85
CA ALA A 134 -30.78 12.46 -6.51
C ALA A 134 -32.27 12.78 -6.25
N GLU A 135 -33.17 12.10 -6.94
CA GLU A 135 -34.63 12.25 -6.74
C GLU A 135 -35.15 11.57 -5.46
N GLY A 136 -34.26 10.92 -4.69
CA GLY A 136 -34.63 10.35 -3.40
C GLY A 136 -35.29 8.98 -3.47
N ARG A 137 -35.18 8.28 -4.58
CA ARG A 137 -35.70 6.90 -4.74
C ARG A 137 -37.18 6.79 -4.34
N PRO A 138 -38.11 7.33 -5.08
CA PRO A 138 -39.51 7.39 -4.69
C PRO A 138 -40.14 6.02 -4.40
N ASP A 139 -39.58 4.96 -4.98
CA ASP A 139 -40.06 3.58 -4.77
C ASP A 139 -39.71 3.01 -3.39
N VAL A 140 -38.86 3.65 -2.65
CA VAL A 140 -38.31 3.13 -1.39
C VAL A 140 -38.62 4.07 -0.23
N ARG A 141 -39.57 4.97 -0.36
CA ARG A 141 -39.92 5.92 0.69
C ARG A 141 -40.58 5.18 1.87
N PRO A 142 -40.01 5.26 3.07
CA PRO A 142 -40.69 4.71 4.23
C PRO A 142 -41.94 5.52 4.59
N GLY A 143 -42.97 4.88 5.02
CA GLY A 143 -44.18 5.52 5.49
C GLY A 143 -45.21 5.86 4.44
N CYS A 144 -45.00 5.44 3.23
CA CYS A 144 -46.00 5.57 2.18
C CYS A 144 -46.89 4.36 2.08
#